data_7d5f023c82e265fcefc15071d1206e2f
#
_entry.id   7d5f023c82e265fcefc15071d1206e2f
#
_cell.length_a   1.000
_cell.length_b   1.000
_cell.length_c   1.000
_cell.angle_alpha   90.00
_cell.angle_beta   90.00
_cell.angle_gamma   90.00
#
_symmetry.space_group_name_H-M   'P 1'
#
loop_
_entity.id
_entity.type
_entity.pdbx_description
1 polymer ?
#
loop_
_entity_poly.entity_id
_entity_poly.type
_entity_poly.pdbx_seq_one_letter_code
_entity_poly.pdbx_strand_id
1 'polypeptide(L)'
;MPPSAESPRASTAAAASDTPSASDAIFYGVLNGLEAQRFVPGQRLVEVDLAQQFGVGRNSVREALQRLAADGIVDTFRHRGVAIKSLTVQQTQDVLDVAERMTGLLARSAARGIGQEGRPADAIAAALEQLRAAEHEQDGEAFGRARRTFYRALLEASGSLELRRLFPSIQMPIVYAQHRFASLQKLRLRDYRQIGAAVMDGDQEAADAAGVQHVRNVREEILRKIGAEAMGGAAA
;
A
#
# COMPACT_ATOMS: atom_id res chain seq x y z
N MET A 1 -28.90 33.97 -53.22
CA MET A 1 -28.56 32.73 -52.47
C MET A 1 -27.52 33.08 -51.43
N PRO A 2 -27.85 33.04 -50.13
CA PRO A 2 -26.83 33.17 -49.07
C PRO A 2 -26.25 31.78 -48.72
N PRO A 3 -25.00 31.69 -48.24
CA PRO A 3 -24.35 30.44 -47.90
C PRO A 3 -24.84 29.89 -46.55
N SER A 4 -24.98 28.58 -46.50
CA SER A 4 -25.40 27.80 -45.34
C SER A 4 -24.39 27.87 -44.19
N ALA A 5 -24.87 28.20 -43.01
CA ALA A 5 -24.10 28.15 -41.77
C ALA A 5 -23.89 26.69 -41.31
N GLU A 6 -22.65 26.28 -41.26
CA GLU A 6 -22.21 25.06 -40.56
C GLU A 6 -22.27 25.28 -39.04
N SER A 7 -23.09 24.50 -38.37
CA SER A 7 -23.09 24.42 -36.89
C SER A 7 -21.85 23.65 -36.37
N PRO A 8 -21.17 24.13 -35.34
CA PRO A 8 -20.09 23.38 -34.73
C PRO A 8 -20.65 22.20 -33.93
N ARG A 9 -20.22 21.00 -34.27
CA ARG A 9 -20.49 19.79 -33.47
C ARG A 9 -19.82 19.93 -32.11
N ALA A 10 -20.64 20.04 -31.08
CA ALA A 10 -20.13 19.96 -29.70
C ALA A 10 -19.54 18.57 -29.45
N SER A 11 -18.25 18.52 -29.26
CA SER A 11 -17.53 17.36 -28.76
C SER A 11 -17.90 17.20 -27.28
N THR A 12 -18.81 16.31 -26.97
CA THR A 12 -19.06 15.83 -25.61
C THR A 12 -17.86 15.00 -25.18
N ALA A 13 -16.89 15.64 -24.53
CA ALA A 13 -15.89 14.94 -23.72
C ALA A 13 -16.67 14.23 -22.60
N ALA A 14 -16.79 12.90 -22.70
CA ALA A 14 -17.35 12.08 -21.66
C ALA A 14 -16.47 12.26 -20.41
N ALA A 15 -17.04 12.86 -19.37
CA ALA A 15 -16.47 12.85 -18.03
C ALA A 15 -16.32 11.38 -17.63
N ALA A 16 -15.07 10.93 -17.50
CA ALA A 16 -14.76 9.62 -16.96
C ALA A 16 -15.39 9.54 -15.56
N SER A 17 -16.34 8.62 -15.40
CA SER A 17 -16.99 8.37 -14.12
C SER A 17 -15.93 7.91 -13.12
N ASP A 18 -15.79 8.64 -12.02
CA ASP A 18 -14.82 8.41 -10.92
C ASP A 18 -15.20 7.19 -10.05
N THR A 19 -16.03 6.30 -10.58
CA THR A 19 -16.44 5.07 -9.90
C THR A 19 -15.42 3.98 -10.22
N PRO A 20 -14.72 3.42 -9.20
CA PRO A 20 -13.76 2.33 -9.40
C PRO A 20 -14.39 1.20 -10.23
N SER A 21 -13.65 0.67 -11.20
CA SER A 21 -14.12 -0.46 -11.98
C SER A 21 -14.31 -1.69 -11.09
N ALA A 22 -15.12 -2.67 -11.55
CA ALA A 22 -15.29 -3.93 -10.82
C ALA A 22 -13.95 -4.66 -10.63
N SER A 23 -13.01 -4.56 -11.57
CA SER A 23 -11.67 -5.13 -11.44
C SER A 23 -10.80 -4.36 -10.43
N ASP A 24 -10.94 -3.03 -10.35
CA ASP A 24 -10.29 -2.22 -9.32
C ASP A 24 -10.77 -2.58 -7.91
N ALA A 25 -12.08 -2.79 -7.74
CA ALA A 25 -12.66 -3.18 -6.46
C ALA A 25 -12.05 -4.50 -5.95
N ILE A 26 -11.84 -5.49 -6.84
CA ILE A 26 -11.18 -6.75 -6.48
C ILE A 26 -9.69 -6.52 -6.19
N PHE A 27 -8.99 -5.81 -7.07
CA PHE A 27 -7.56 -5.55 -6.95
C PHE A 27 -7.24 -4.92 -5.58
N TYR A 28 -7.87 -3.79 -5.27
CA TYR A 28 -7.68 -3.13 -3.98
C TYR A 28 -8.30 -3.92 -2.82
N GLY A 29 -9.38 -4.66 -3.07
CA GLY A 29 -9.99 -5.55 -2.09
C GLY A 29 -9.05 -6.66 -1.63
N VAL A 30 -8.26 -7.25 -2.53
CA VAL A 30 -7.23 -8.25 -2.21
C VAL A 30 -6.07 -7.60 -1.44
N LEU A 31 -5.56 -6.45 -1.89
CA LEU A 31 -4.49 -5.74 -1.18
C LEU A 31 -4.91 -5.35 0.25
N ASN A 32 -6.11 -4.77 0.38
CA ASN A 32 -6.67 -4.44 1.68
C ASN A 32 -6.94 -5.68 2.54
N GLY A 33 -7.35 -6.77 1.89
CA GLY A 33 -7.60 -8.05 2.54
C GLY A 33 -6.34 -8.70 3.08
N LEU A 34 -5.20 -8.59 2.39
CA LEU A 34 -3.88 -9.01 2.88
C LEU A 34 -3.50 -8.28 4.17
N GLU A 35 -3.65 -6.96 4.17
CA GLU A 35 -3.34 -6.16 5.34
C GLU A 35 -4.29 -6.39 6.52
N ALA A 36 -5.57 -6.71 6.23
CA ALA A 36 -6.60 -7.06 7.22
C ALA A 36 -6.64 -8.55 7.57
N GLN A 37 -5.68 -9.36 7.09
CA GLN A 37 -5.64 -10.83 7.28
C GLN A 37 -6.84 -11.61 6.75
N ARG A 38 -7.66 -11.04 5.91
CA ARG A 38 -8.69 -11.79 5.19
C ARG A 38 -8.12 -12.67 4.08
N PHE A 39 -6.92 -12.32 3.62
CA PHE A 39 -6.08 -13.13 2.75
C PHE A 39 -4.71 -13.30 3.39
N VAL A 40 -4.09 -14.47 3.21
CA VAL A 40 -2.76 -14.77 3.76
C VAL A 40 -1.80 -15.23 2.67
N PRO A 41 -0.47 -14.99 2.82
CA PRO A 41 0.53 -15.50 1.89
C PRO A 41 0.40 -17.01 1.71
N GLY A 42 0.52 -17.48 0.45
CA GLY A 42 0.31 -18.87 0.06
C GLY A 42 -1.17 -19.28 -0.14
N GLN A 43 -2.12 -18.45 0.26
CA GLN A 43 -3.54 -18.77 0.09
C GLN A 43 -3.93 -18.84 -1.39
N ARG A 44 -4.62 -19.91 -1.76
CA ARG A 44 -5.20 -20.08 -3.10
C ARG A 44 -6.39 -19.15 -3.29
N LEU A 45 -6.44 -18.45 -4.42
CA LEU A 45 -7.56 -17.63 -4.82
C LEU A 45 -8.40 -18.36 -5.87
N VAL A 46 -9.69 -18.53 -5.57
CA VAL A 46 -10.64 -19.21 -6.47
C VAL A 46 -11.53 -18.18 -7.15
N GLU A 47 -11.57 -18.17 -8.49
CA GLU A 47 -12.32 -17.17 -9.28
C GLU A 47 -13.80 -17.08 -8.87
N VAL A 48 -14.43 -18.23 -8.59
CA VAL A 48 -15.85 -18.28 -8.22
C VAL A 48 -16.08 -17.64 -6.85
N ASP A 49 -15.20 -17.91 -5.90
CA ASP A 49 -15.31 -17.36 -4.55
C ASP A 49 -15.11 -15.83 -4.55
N LEU A 50 -14.12 -15.36 -5.32
CA LEU A 50 -13.88 -13.91 -5.50
C LEU A 50 -15.06 -13.24 -6.20
N ALA A 51 -15.63 -13.86 -7.25
CA ALA A 51 -16.79 -13.31 -7.94
C ALA A 51 -17.99 -13.16 -6.98
N GLN A 52 -18.21 -14.15 -6.13
CA GLN A 52 -19.27 -14.13 -5.11
C GLN A 52 -18.98 -13.10 -4.01
N GLN A 53 -17.77 -13.09 -3.48
CA GLN A 53 -17.35 -12.20 -2.38
C GLN A 53 -17.46 -10.71 -2.76
N PHE A 54 -17.10 -10.37 -4.01
CA PHE A 54 -17.12 -8.98 -4.49
C PHE A 54 -18.39 -8.62 -5.29
N GLY A 55 -19.31 -9.57 -5.51
CA GLY A 55 -20.55 -9.32 -6.25
C GLY A 55 -20.33 -8.95 -7.72
N VAL A 56 -19.32 -9.53 -8.39
CA VAL A 56 -18.87 -9.14 -9.74
C VAL A 56 -18.82 -10.33 -10.71
N GLY A 57 -18.73 -10.03 -12.01
CA GLY A 57 -18.60 -11.06 -13.04
C GLY A 57 -17.19 -11.69 -13.09
N ARG A 58 -17.11 -12.94 -13.61
CA ARG A 58 -15.84 -13.68 -13.74
C ARG A 58 -14.79 -12.96 -14.58
N ASN A 59 -15.21 -12.18 -15.59
CA ASN A 59 -14.26 -11.42 -16.42
C ASN A 59 -13.52 -10.37 -15.61
N SER A 60 -14.22 -9.62 -14.74
CA SER A 60 -13.60 -8.65 -13.85
C SER A 60 -12.64 -9.31 -12.84
N VAL A 61 -12.99 -10.54 -12.38
CA VAL A 61 -12.08 -11.32 -11.52
C VAL A 61 -10.79 -11.68 -12.26
N ARG A 62 -10.87 -12.17 -13.50
CA ARG A 62 -9.69 -12.53 -14.29
C ARG A 62 -8.81 -11.33 -14.58
N GLU A 63 -9.41 -10.21 -14.95
CA GLU A 63 -8.69 -8.95 -15.16
C GLU A 63 -7.94 -8.52 -13.90
N ALA A 64 -8.60 -8.53 -12.74
CA ALA A 64 -7.98 -8.21 -11.46
C ALA A 64 -6.84 -9.19 -11.10
N LEU A 65 -7.04 -10.50 -11.30
CA LEU A 65 -6.00 -11.50 -11.06
C LEU A 65 -4.80 -11.34 -12.00
N GLN A 66 -5.03 -10.98 -13.27
CA GLN A 66 -3.93 -10.69 -14.20
C GLN A 66 -3.13 -9.46 -13.74
N ARG A 67 -3.80 -8.41 -13.27
CA ARG A 67 -3.14 -7.23 -12.73
C ARG A 67 -2.38 -7.54 -11.44
N LEU A 68 -2.98 -8.31 -10.51
CA LEU A 68 -2.29 -8.77 -9.30
C LEU A 68 -1.06 -9.61 -9.63
N ALA A 69 -1.11 -10.43 -10.70
CA ALA A 69 0.03 -11.21 -11.17
C ALA A 69 1.12 -10.32 -11.79
N ALA A 70 0.74 -9.32 -12.59
CA ALA A 70 1.67 -8.35 -13.16
C ALA A 70 2.41 -7.55 -12.09
N ASP A 71 1.71 -7.19 -10.99
CA ASP A 71 2.30 -6.51 -9.83
C ASP A 71 3.01 -7.48 -8.86
N GLY A 72 3.05 -8.78 -9.18
CA GLY A 72 3.73 -9.80 -8.37
C GLY A 72 3.10 -10.04 -6.99
N ILE A 73 1.81 -9.73 -6.82
CA ILE A 73 1.06 -9.99 -5.59
C ILE A 73 0.58 -11.44 -5.52
N VAL A 74 0.34 -12.04 -6.68
CA VAL A 74 -0.05 -13.43 -6.80
C VAL A 74 0.86 -14.18 -7.76
N ASP A 75 1.05 -15.47 -7.51
CA ASP A 75 1.69 -16.41 -8.40
C ASP A 75 0.64 -17.19 -9.19
N THR A 76 0.88 -17.39 -10.48
CA THR A 76 0.03 -18.20 -11.37
C THR A 76 0.69 -19.54 -11.62
N PHE A 77 -0.01 -20.60 -11.33
CA PHE A 77 0.49 -21.98 -11.51
C PHE A 77 -0.26 -22.68 -12.65
N ARG A 78 0.49 -23.23 -13.61
CA ARG A 78 -0.10 -24.00 -14.71
C ARG A 78 -0.93 -25.16 -14.13
N HIS A 79 -2.22 -25.20 -14.45
CA HIS A 79 -3.21 -26.19 -13.97
C HIS A 79 -3.52 -26.18 -12.46
N ARG A 80 -2.95 -25.28 -11.67
CA ARG A 80 -3.18 -25.17 -10.21
C ARG A 80 -3.85 -23.87 -9.77
N GLY A 81 -4.10 -22.95 -10.71
CA GLY A 81 -4.77 -21.67 -10.44
C GLY A 81 -3.82 -20.59 -9.93
N VAL A 82 -4.34 -19.70 -9.09
CA VAL A 82 -3.67 -18.51 -8.59
C VAL A 82 -3.56 -18.59 -7.07
N ALA A 83 -2.44 -18.17 -6.50
CA ALA A 83 -2.26 -18.06 -5.06
C ALA A 83 -1.58 -16.74 -4.69
N ILE A 84 -1.87 -16.23 -3.50
CA ILE A 84 -1.14 -15.10 -2.91
C ILE A 84 0.34 -15.48 -2.82
N LYS A 85 1.22 -14.61 -3.28
CA LYS A 85 2.65 -14.84 -3.20
C LYS A 85 3.12 -14.95 -1.75
N SER A 86 4.02 -15.88 -1.49
CA SER A 86 4.77 -15.96 -0.24
C SER A 86 6.23 -15.64 -0.53
N LEU A 87 6.80 -14.70 0.22
CA LEU A 87 8.17 -14.24 0.01
C LEU A 87 9.15 -15.07 0.81
N THR A 88 10.25 -15.48 0.19
CA THR A 88 11.42 -15.96 0.92
C THR A 88 12.06 -14.83 1.71
N VAL A 89 12.97 -15.16 2.63
CA VAL A 89 13.74 -14.14 3.39
C VAL A 89 14.48 -13.22 2.43
N GLN A 90 15.14 -13.76 1.39
CA GLN A 90 15.84 -12.96 0.40
C GLN A 90 14.89 -12.04 -0.38
N GLN A 91 13.76 -12.57 -0.85
CA GLN A 91 12.76 -11.75 -1.54
C GLN A 91 12.17 -10.66 -0.64
N THR A 92 11.98 -10.94 0.65
CA THR A 92 11.57 -9.93 1.63
C THR A 92 12.63 -8.81 1.73
N GLN A 93 13.92 -9.15 1.76
CA GLN A 93 15.00 -8.16 1.77
C GLN A 93 15.02 -7.32 0.50
N ASP A 94 14.88 -7.95 -0.68
CA ASP A 94 14.84 -7.25 -1.97
C ASP A 94 13.67 -6.24 -2.04
N VAL A 95 12.49 -6.62 -1.54
CA VAL A 95 11.34 -5.71 -1.43
C VAL A 95 11.64 -4.55 -0.49
N LEU A 96 12.26 -4.82 0.67
CA LEU A 96 12.60 -3.80 1.65
C LEU A 96 13.69 -2.84 1.13
N ASP A 97 14.63 -3.29 0.28
CA ASP A 97 15.62 -2.42 -0.35
C ASP A 97 14.97 -1.36 -1.25
N VAL A 98 13.99 -1.78 -2.06
CA VAL A 98 13.20 -0.85 -2.89
C VAL A 98 12.34 0.06 -2.01
N ALA A 99 11.64 -0.51 -1.03
CA ALA A 99 10.77 0.22 -0.12
C ALA A 99 11.52 1.29 0.67
N GLU A 100 12.78 1.04 1.08
CA GLU A 100 13.64 1.98 1.78
C GLU A 100 13.81 3.27 0.97
N ARG A 101 14.20 3.15 -0.31
CA ARG A 101 14.41 4.31 -1.18
C ARG A 101 13.11 5.03 -1.52
N MET A 102 12.05 4.28 -1.78
CA MET A 102 10.76 4.86 -2.13
C MET A 102 10.07 5.54 -0.95
N THR A 103 10.22 5.02 0.26
CA THR A 103 9.64 5.64 1.46
C THR A 103 10.37 6.95 1.80
N GLY A 104 11.71 6.98 1.71
CA GLY A 104 12.48 8.21 1.85
C GLY A 104 12.07 9.27 0.81
N LEU A 105 12.03 8.89 -0.47
CA LEU A 105 11.60 9.77 -1.55
C LEU A 105 10.17 10.27 -1.38
N LEU A 106 9.26 9.42 -0.92
CA LEU A 106 7.88 9.79 -0.63
C LEU A 106 7.80 10.84 0.48
N ALA A 107 8.46 10.59 1.61
CA ALA A 107 8.48 11.51 2.75
C ALA A 107 9.11 12.85 2.39
N ARG A 108 10.25 12.85 1.69
CA ARG A 108 10.90 14.06 1.13
C ARG A 108 9.96 14.85 0.22
N SER A 109 9.27 14.14 -0.69
CA SER A 109 8.36 14.78 -1.64
C SER A 109 7.11 15.32 -0.94
N ALA A 110 6.62 14.65 0.08
CA ALA A 110 5.52 15.13 0.92
C ALA A 110 5.93 16.40 1.68
N ALA A 111 7.10 16.41 2.33
CA ALA A 111 7.64 17.59 3.01
C ALA A 111 7.77 18.80 2.07
N ARG A 112 8.25 18.59 0.85
CA ARG A 112 8.30 19.64 -0.19
C ARG A 112 6.91 20.16 -0.58
N GLY A 113 5.90 19.28 -0.53
CA GLY A 113 4.54 19.63 -0.93
C GLY A 113 3.70 20.29 0.16
N ILE A 114 4.08 20.13 1.43
CA ILE A 114 3.38 20.78 2.55
C ILE A 114 3.44 22.30 2.40
N GLY A 115 2.35 22.99 2.71
CA GLY A 115 2.25 24.45 2.54
C GLY A 115 1.85 24.91 1.14
N GLN A 116 1.77 24.02 0.14
CA GLN A 116 1.14 24.35 -1.13
C GLN A 116 -0.39 24.31 -1.00
N GLU A 117 -1.08 25.22 -1.70
CA GLU A 117 -2.55 25.30 -1.67
C GLU A 117 -3.20 23.94 -1.99
N GLY A 118 -4.18 23.53 -1.14
CA GLY A 118 -4.92 22.28 -1.30
C GLY A 118 -4.19 21.00 -0.84
N ARG A 119 -3.05 21.11 -0.14
CA ARG A 119 -2.30 19.94 0.36
C ARG A 119 -2.49 19.73 1.86
N PRO A 120 -3.00 18.57 2.28
CA PRO A 120 -3.52 18.39 3.62
C PRO A 120 -2.42 18.00 4.63
N ALA A 121 -1.89 18.95 5.41
CA ALA A 121 -1.15 18.64 6.61
C ALA A 121 -2.06 17.96 7.67
N ASP A 122 -3.31 18.40 7.77
CA ASP A 122 -4.30 17.88 8.71
C ASP A 122 -4.59 16.38 8.50
N ALA A 123 -4.57 15.90 7.26
CA ALA A 123 -4.78 14.48 6.97
C ALA A 123 -3.65 13.58 7.50
N ILE A 124 -2.40 14.08 7.51
CA ILE A 124 -1.26 13.36 8.09
C ILE A 124 -1.41 13.30 9.61
N ALA A 125 -1.73 14.43 10.25
CA ALA A 125 -1.96 14.50 11.70
C ALA A 125 -3.12 13.58 12.14
N ALA A 126 -4.24 13.61 11.42
CA ALA A 126 -5.39 12.75 11.68
C ALA A 126 -5.06 11.27 11.55
N ALA A 127 -4.28 10.89 10.54
CA ALA A 127 -3.85 9.51 10.35
C ALA A 127 -2.91 9.03 11.47
N LEU A 128 -2.02 9.89 11.96
CA LEU A 128 -1.14 9.58 13.10
C LEU A 128 -1.93 9.36 14.39
N GLU A 129 -2.99 10.15 14.61
CA GLU A 129 -3.86 9.99 15.76
C GLU A 129 -4.67 8.68 15.70
N GLN A 130 -5.16 8.30 14.50
CA GLN A 130 -5.79 6.99 14.28
C GLN A 130 -4.82 5.83 14.54
N LEU A 131 -3.56 5.95 14.12
CA LEU A 131 -2.52 4.95 14.39
C LEU A 131 -2.26 4.81 15.89
N ARG A 132 -2.22 5.93 16.62
CA ARG A 132 -2.04 5.95 18.08
C ARG A 132 -3.20 5.28 18.82
N ALA A 133 -4.44 5.60 18.43
CA ALA A 133 -5.64 4.98 19.00
C ALA A 133 -5.66 3.47 18.78
N ALA A 134 -5.43 3.02 17.53
CA ALA A 134 -5.41 1.61 17.18
C ALA A 134 -4.29 0.83 17.89
N GLU A 135 -3.12 1.44 18.12
CA GLU A 135 -2.04 0.82 18.89
C GLU A 135 -2.42 0.67 20.36
N HIS A 136 -3.01 1.70 20.95
CA HIS A 136 -3.47 1.68 22.34
C HIS A 136 -4.54 0.60 22.59
N GLU A 137 -5.47 0.45 21.64
CA GLU A 137 -6.53 -0.56 21.68
C GLU A 137 -6.05 -1.96 21.25
N GLN A 138 -4.81 -2.09 20.81
CA GLN A 138 -4.23 -3.32 20.25
C GLN A 138 -5.02 -3.88 19.05
N ASP A 139 -5.79 -3.02 18.35
CA ASP A 139 -6.53 -3.36 17.14
C ASP A 139 -5.62 -3.34 15.90
N GLY A 140 -5.10 -4.51 15.54
CA GLY A 140 -4.22 -4.67 14.39
C GLY A 140 -4.89 -4.36 13.05
N GLU A 141 -6.21 -4.54 12.93
CA GLU A 141 -6.94 -4.20 11.71
C GLU A 141 -7.13 -2.69 11.58
N ALA A 142 -7.54 -2.01 12.65
CA ALA A 142 -7.61 -0.56 12.71
C ALA A 142 -6.24 0.08 12.45
N PHE A 143 -5.16 -0.48 13.01
CA PHE A 143 -3.80 -0.04 12.74
C PHE A 143 -3.45 -0.16 11.27
N GLY A 144 -3.78 -1.27 10.61
CA GLY A 144 -3.59 -1.45 9.17
C GLY A 144 -4.37 -0.42 8.34
N ARG A 145 -5.63 -0.13 8.72
CA ARG A 145 -6.43 0.93 8.06
C ARG A 145 -5.81 2.32 8.22
N ALA A 146 -5.44 2.68 9.43
CA ALA A 146 -4.82 3.98 9.74
C ALA A 146 -3.47 4.15 9.03
N ARG A 147 -2.66 3.08 8.92
CA ARG A 147 -1.41 3.07 8.17
C ARG A 147 -1.65 3.36 6.68
N ARG A 148 -2.65 2.74 6.06
CA ARG A 148 -3.01 3.05 4.66
C ARG A 148 -3.42 4.52 4.49
N THR A 149 -4.19 5.06 5.44
CA THR A 149 -4.58 6.47 5.44
C THR A 149 -3.36 7.38 5.54
N PHE A 150 -2.38 7.04 6.40
CA PHE A 150 -1.12 7.78 6.54
C PHE A 150 -0.33 7.82 5.22
N TYR A 151 -0.10 6.67 4.58
CA TYR A 151 0.63 6.63 3.31
C TYR A 151 -0.11 7.33 2.18
N ARG A 152 -1.44 7.24 2.15
CA ARG A 152 -2.25 8.00 1.18
C ARG A 152 -2.11 9.51 1.39
N ALA A 153 -2.15 9.98 2.63
CA ALA A 153 -1.94 11.39 2.94
C ALA A 153 -0.56 11.88 2.51
N LEU A 154 0.50 11.07 2.71
CA LEU A 154 1.84 11.39 2.19
C LEU A 154 1.88 11.45 0.66
N LEU A 155 1.24 10.51 -0.04
CA LEU A 155 1.15 10.50 -1.50
C LEU A 155 0.41 11.73 -2.03
N GLU A 156 -0.67 12.14 -1.39
CA GLU A 156 -1.42 13.35 -1.72
C GLU A 156 -0.58 14.59 -1.46
N ALA A 157 0.06 14.70 -0.29
CA ALA A 157 0.97 15.80 0.04
C ALA A 157 2.16 15.90 -0.93
N SER A 158 2.70 14.78 -1.39
CA SER A 158 3.80 14.76 -2.36
C SER A 158 3.43 15.38 -3.71
N GLY A 159 2.17 15.26 -4.14
CA GLY A 159 1.70 15.65 -5.46
C GLY A 159 2.33 14.92 -6.62
N SER A 160 3.15 13.91 -6.36
CA SER A 160 3.85 13.14 -7.39
C SER A 160 2.94 12.09 -8.01
N LEU A 161 2.62 12.24 -9.28
CA LEU A 161 1.84 11.25 -10.04
C LEU A 161 2.59 9.91 -10.15
N GLU A 162 3.92 9.95 -10.29
CA GLU A 162 4.73 8.74 -10.41
C GLU A 162 4.82 7.97 -9.09
N LEU A 163 5.00 8.65 -7.95
CA LEU A 163 4.94 7.97 -6.66
C LEU A 163 3.57 7.34 -6.40
N ARG A 164 2.50 8.05 -6.77
CA ARG A 164 1.13 7.53 -6.64
C ARG A 164 0.91 6.28 -7.50
N ARG A 165 1.53 6.20 -8.67
CA ARG A 165 1.46 5.06 -9.57
C ARG A 165 2.33 3.88 -9.11
N LEU A 166 3.56 4.16 -8.67
CA LEU A 166 4.56 3.12 -8.38
C LEU A 166 4.47 2.57 -6.95
N PHE A 167 4.08 3.40 -5.97
CA PHE A 167 4.11 3.00 -4.57
C PHE A 167 3.24 1.78 -4.23
N PRO A 168 2.02 1.62 -4.80
CA PRO A 168 1.20 0.43 -4.56
C PRO A 168 1.79 -0.86 -5.13
N SER A 169 2.64 -0.79 -6.17
CA SER A 169 3.26 -1.97 -6.81
C SER A 169 4.46 -2.54 -6.04
N ILE A 170 4.93 -1.84 -5.01
CA ILE A 170 5.91 -2.42 -4.08
C ILE A 170 5.19 -3.50 -3.27
N GLN A 171 5.70 -4.72 -3.26
CA GLN A 171 5.07 -5.89 -2.61
C GLN A 171 5.00 -5.78 -1.06
N MET A 172 4.93 -4.57 -0.52
CA MET A 172 4.82 -4.31 0.92
C MET A 172 3.55 -4.91 1.56
N PRO A 173 2.37 -4.99 0.89
CA PRO A 173 1.22 -5.68 1.46
C PRO A 173 1.52 -7.13 1.83
N ILE A 174 2.35 -7.84 1.03
CA ILE A 174 2.78 -9.22 1.33
C ILE A 174 3.71 -9.23 2.55
N VAL A 175 4.69 -8.33 2.60
CA VAL A 175 5.60 -8.20 3.75
C VAL A 175 4.81 -7.92 5.05
N TYR A 176 3.79 -7.05 4.99
CA TYR A 176 2.92 -6.77 6.13
C TYR A 176 2.09 -7.98 6.55
N ALA A 177 1.54 -8.73 5.58
CA ALA A 177 0.74 -9.92 5.87
C ALA A 177 1.59 -11.06 6.44
N GLN A 178 2.84 -11.21 5.95
CA GLN A 178 3.74 -12.30 6.32
C GLN A 178 4.43 -12.06 7.68
N HIS A 179 4.76 -10.80 8.01
CA HIS A 179 5.52 -10.45 9.20
C HIS A 179 4.70 -9.58 10.16
N ARG A 180 3.90 -10.23 11.02
CA ARG A 180 2.95 -9.57 11.93
C ARG A 180 3.34 -9.71 13.39
N PHE A 181 4.50 -9.22 13.74
CA PHE A 181 4.94 -9.19 15.13
C PHE A 181 4.38 -7.96 15.85
N ALA A 182 3.91 -8.13 17.08
CA ALA A 182 3.40 -7.00 17.90
C ALA A 182 4.46 -5.91 18.10
N SER A 183 5.75 -6.30 18.18
CA SER A 183 6.88 -5.37 18.25
C SER A 183 6.98 -4.44 17.04
N LEU A 184 6.59 -4.91 15.84
CA LEU A 184 6.55 -4.08 14.63
C LEU A 184 5.47 -2.99 14.68
N GLN A 185 4.36 -3.19 15.39
CA GLN A 185 3.31 -2.17 15.50
C GLN A 185 3.83 -0.94 16.29
N LYS A 186 4.44 -1.17 17.44
CA LYS A 186 5.04 -0.12 18.28
C LYS A 186 6.17 0.61 17.55
N LEU A 187 7.05 -0.15 16.89
CA LEU A 187 8.15 0.38 16.09
C LEU A 187 7.62 1.29 14.97
N ARG A 188 6.63 0.80 14.20
CA ARG A 188 6.02 1.55 13.10
C ARG A 188 5.36 2.84 13.59
N LEU A 189 4.61 2.81 14.70
CA LEU A 189 3.97 4.00 15.24
C LEU A 189 5.02 5.08 15.61
N ARG A 190 6.11 4.68 16.29
CA ARG A 190 7.21 5.58 16.62
C ARG A 190 7.79 6.24 15.36
N ASP A 191 8.10 5.43 14.36
CA ASP A 191 8.75 5.88 13.13
C ASP A 191 7.81 6.74 12.28
N TYR A 192 6.51 6.40 12.18
CA TYR A 192 5.53 7.23 11.47
C TYR A 192 5.35 8.61 12.09
N ARG A 193 5.46 8.73 13.43
CA ARG A 193 5.48 10.02 14.09
C ARG A 193 6.69 10.86 13.69
N GLN A 194 7.87 10.25 13.58
CA GLN A 194 9.08 10.95 13.14
C GLN A 194 8.95 11.41 11.68
N ILE A 195 8.47 10.54 10.79
CA ILE A 195 8.18 10.89 9.39
C ILE A 195 7.18 12.04 9.32
N GLY A 196 6.05 11.91 10.03
CA GLY A 196 4.99 12.92 10.01
C GLY A 196 5.44 14.26 10.56
N ALA A 197 6.23 14.29 11.64
CA ALA A 197 6.79 15.53 12.19
C ALA A 197 7.68 16.23 11.16
N ALA A 198 8.67 15.53 10.59
CA ALA A 198 9.58 16.09 9.59
C ALA A 198 8.83 16.57 8.33
N VAL A 199 7.79 15.83 7.91
CA VAL A 199 6.95 16.24 6.77
C VAL A 199 6.15 17.49 7.10
N MET A 200 5.53 17.58 8.27
CA MET A 200 4.73 18.77 8.67
C MET A 200 5.60 20.00 8.88
N ASP A 201 6.86 19.82 9.30
CA ASP A 201 7.84 20.91 9.43
C ASP A 201 8.39 21.35 8.06
N GLY A 202 8.09 20.63 6.97
CA GLY A 202 8.61 20.91 5.63
C GLY A 202 10.09 20.57 5.46
N ASP A 203 10.70 19.87 6.42
CA ASP A 203 12.11 19.48 6.38
C ASP A 203 12.30 18.25 5.49
N GLN A 204 12.70 18.51 4.25
CA GLN A 204 12.85 17.48 3.22
C GLN A 204 13.95 16.47 3.52
N GLU A 205 15.04 16.91 4.15
CA GLU A 205 16.18 16.03 4.46
C GLU A 205 15.87 15.15 5.67
N ALA A 206 15.30 15.72 6.71
CA ALA A 206 14.85 14.96 7.87
C ALA A 206 13.73 13.97 7.51
N ALA A 207 12.80 14.35 6.64
CA ALA A 207 11.72 13.48 6.16
C ALA A 207 12.27 12.28 5.35
N ASP A 208 13.21 12.52 4.42
CA ASP A 208 13.90 11.45 3.68
C ASP A 208 14.60 10.48 4.65
N ALA A 209 15.42 11.02 5.54
CA ALA A 209 16.16 10.22 6.51
C ALA A 209 15.24 9.40 7.41
N ALA A 210 14.14 9.99 7.91
CA ALA A 210 13.14 9.30 8.71
C ALA A 210 12.43 8.17 7.94
N GLY A 211 12.10 8.41 6.67
CA GLY A 211 11.50 7.41 5.79
C GLY A 211 12.42 6.22 5.52
N VAL A 212 13.69 6.48 5.21
CA VAL A 212 14.74 5.46 5.04
C VAL A 212 14.92 4.67 6.35
N GLN A 213 15.08 5.38 7.47
CA GLN A 213 15.33 4.74 8.77
C GLN A 213 14.16 3.86 9.21
N HIS A 214 12.91 4.27 8.93
CA HIS A 214 11.75 3.45 9.18
C HIS A 214 11.85 2.05 8.55
N VAL A 215 12.19 1.98 7.27
CA VAL A 215 12.27 0.68 6.57
C VAL A 215 13.45 -0.15 7.08
N ARG A 216 14.57 0.48 7.44
CA ARG A 216 15.70 -0.20 8.08
C ARG A 216 15.31 -0.81 9.42
N ASN A 217 14.63 -0.05 10.27
CA ASN A 217 14.13 -0.55 11.55
C ASN A 217 13.18 -1.74 11.38
N VAL A 218 12.28 -1.68 10.38
CA VAL A 218 11.38 -2.79 10.05
C VAL A 218 12.16 -4.02 9.58
N ARG A 219 13.18 -3.85 8.72
CA ARG A 219 14.05 -4.92 8.24
C ARG A 219 14.76 -5.63 9.39
N GLU A 220 15.41 -4.85 10.24
CA GLU A 220 16.16 -5.37 11.40
C GLU A 220 15.27 -6.20 12.31
N GLU A 221 14.08 -5.70 12.62
CA GLU A 221 13.14 -6.41 13.48
C GLU A 221 12.61 -7.70 12.84
N ILE A 222 12.31 -7.69 11.52
CA ILE A 222 11.91 -8.90 10.79
C ILE A 222 13.02 -9.94 10.84
N LEU A 223 14.24 -9.58 10.49
CA LEU A 223 15.38 -10.51 10.46
C LEU A 223 15.71 -11.06 11.85
N ARG A 224 15.64 -10.22 12.88
CA ARG A 224 15.81 -10.63 14.27
C ARG A 224 14.79 -11.69 14.69
N LYS A 225 13.53 -11.52 14.31
CA LYS A 225 12.46 -12.46 14.66
C LYS A 225 12.60 -13.77 13.91
N ILE A 226 12.88 -13.74 12.60
CA ILE A 226 13.12 -14.96 11.81
C ILE A 226 14.31 -15.75 12.36
N GLY A 227 15.41 -15.06 12.72
CA GLY A 227 16.56 -15.71 13.31
C GLY A 227 16.27 -16.37 14.67
N ALA A 228 15.47 -15.72 15.51
CA ALA A 228 15.05 -16.28 16.80
C ALA A 228 14.15 -17.51 16.65
N GLU A 229 13.23 -17.50 15.69
CA GLU A 229 12.35 -18.66 15.39
C GLU A 229 13.15 -19.84 14.86
N ALA A 230 14.14 -19.61 13.99
CA ALA A 230 15.02 -20.65 13.47
C ALA A 230 15.86 -21.32 14.57
N MET A 231 16.33 -20.55 15.54
CA MET A 231 17.09 -21.08 16.70
C MET A 231 16.19 -21.82 17.70
N GLY A 232 14.97 -21.31 17.95
CA GLY A 232 14.02 -21.94 18.85
C GLY A 232 13.43 -23.26 18.31
N GLY A 233 13.24 -23.37 16.98
CA GLY A 233 12.77 -24.57 16.32
C GLY A 233 13.81 -25.70 16.20
N ALA A 234 15.11 -25.38 16.35
CA ALA A 234 16.19 -26.36 16.35
C ALA A 234 16.42 -27.01 17.75
N ALA A 235 15.78 -26.46 18.80
CA ALA A 235 15.92 -26.93 20.18
C ALA A 235 14.73 -27.75 20.70
N ALA A 236 13.73 -27.99 19.85
CA ALA A 236 12.53 -28.82 20.13
C ALA A 236 12.53 -30.07 19.24
#